data_ce13d9d917f08b68196b97848641bba5
#
_entry.id   ce13d9d917f08b68196b97848641bba5
#
_cell.length_a   1.000
_cell.length_b   1.000
_cell.length_c   1.000
_cell.angle_alpha   90.00
_cell.angle_beta   90.00
_cell.angle_gamma   90.00
#
_symmetry.space_group_name_H-M   'P 1'
#
loop_
_entity.id
_entity.type
_entity.pdbx_description
1 polymer ?
#
loop_
_entity_poly.entity_id
_entity_poly.type
_entity_poly.pdbx_seq_one_letter_code
_entity_poly.pdbx_strand_id
1 'polypeptide(L)'
;MNAELQTQPPSTALSALSSIPAAKPRASAPETAPTSSERHHGSRVSPNGAASVSLSVAVFDSHKYDSDPLKEACAKARQNPPPDKPPVSIELRFLESNLDVHTAALAKGCEAVCVFVNDKISEQVLQELKSLGVRLVALRCAGYNNVDLQAAKRLGIAVARVPEYSPHAIAEHAVALLLALNRKLVRATQRVRDGNFLLEGLVGFDLFGKTVGVVGTGKIGATFARIMHGFGCRLLASDPVRNEALAKELGLEYCDFPVLLEQSDIVSLHLPLTPESWHLINADSIGRLKRGATLINTGRGGLIETEALIAALKSGGVGAAGLDVYEEEEGVFFADHSGTVLTDEKLAWLLMCPNVLITAHQAFLTKEALQQLAVVTVRNLRALANGEVPGQADVDGQQWLAGF
;
A
#
# COMPACT_ATOMS: atom_id res chain seq x y z
N MET A 1 -57.64 -36.82 -1.89
CA MET A 1 -56.95 -38.06 -1.46
C MET A 1 -55.77 -37.64 -0.65
N ASN A 2 -55.94 -37.77 0.68
CA ASN A 2 -54.98 -37.38 1.72
C ASN A 2 -53.86 -38.41 1.80
N ALA A 3 -52.65 -37.94 2.05
CA ALA A 3 -51.60 -38.75 2.68
C ALA A 3 -50.78 -37.79 3.58
N GLU A 4 -51.11 -37.84 4.87
CA GLU A 4 -50.28 -37.34 5.99
C GLU A 4 -49.05 -38.23 6.12
N LEU A 5 -47.88 -37.63 6.26
CA LEU A 5 -46.69 -38.29 6.78
C LEU A 5 -46.16 -37.50 7.93
N GLN A 6 -46.50 -37.98 9.14
CA GLN A 6 -45.86 -37.63 10.41
C GLN A 6 -44.43 -38.19 10.42
N THR A 7 -43.47 -37.38 10.78
CA THR A 7 -42.18 -37.83 11.28
C THR A 7 -41.72 -37.00 12.47
N GLN A 8 -41.49 -37.68 13.56
CA GLN A 8 -41.01 -37.21 14.87
C GLN A 8 -39.56 -36.76 14.80
N PRO A 9 -39.12 -35.87 15.71
CA PRO A 9 -37.74 -35.46 15.85
C PRO A 9 -36.92 -36.44 16.67
N PRO A 10 -35.61 -36.64 16.40
CA PRO A 10 -34.75 -37.40 17.32
C PRO A 10 -34.21 -36.49 18.43
N SER A 11 -34.35 -37.03 19.64
CA SER A 11 -33.88 -36.56 20.94
C SER A 11 -32.37 -36.83 21.11
N THR A 12 -31.74 -35.93 21.91
CA THR A 12 -30.58 -36.14 22.81
C THR A 12 -29.22 -36.41 22.26
N ALA A 13 -28.35 -35.37 22.44
CA ALA A 13 -27.00 -35.56 23.01
C ALA A 13 -26.44 -34.22 23.55
N LEU A 14 -26.85 -33.87 24.76
CA LEU A 14 -26.17 -32.85 25.59
C LEU A 14 -25.54 -33.63 26.76
N SER A 15 -24.22 -33.85 26.69
CA SER A 15 -23.39 -34.06 27.90
C SER A 15 -21.95 -34.35 27.44
N ALA A 16 -21.05 -33.38 27.59
CA ALA A 16 -19.67 -33.52 27.97
C ALA A 16 -18.89 -32.23 27.69
N LEU A 17 -18.99 -31.24 28.57
CA LEU A 17 -17.98 -30.19 28.72
C LEU A 17 -17.93 -29.79 30.20
N SER A 18 -17.20 -30.56 31.00
CA SER A 18 -16.72 -30.13 32.31
C SER A 18 -15.29 -30.64 32.46
N SER A 19 -14.39 -29.71 32.67
CA SER A 19 -13.10 -29.80 33.35
C SER A 19 -11.93 -29.16 32.56
N ILE A 20 -11.74 -27.87 32.78
CA ILE A 20 -10.45 -27.20 32.57
C ILE A 20 -9.97 -26.79 33.96
N PRO A 21 -8.82 -27.23 34.45
CA PRO A 21 -8.31 -26.82 35.77
C PRO A 21 -7.66 -25.42 35.68
N ALA A 22 -7.98 -24.58 36.67
CA ALA A 22 -7.43 -23.26 36.86
C ALA A 22 -5.93 -23.31 37.20
N ALA A 23 -5.13 -22.51 36.49
CA ALA A 23 -3.72 -22.32 36.77
C ALA A 23 -3.55 -21.39 37.99
N LYS A 24 -2.71 -21.81 38.96
CA LYS A 24 -2.32 -21.06 40.17
C LYS A 24 -1.37 -19.91 39.81
N PRO A 25 -1.42 -18.77 40.49
CA PRO A 25 -0.49 -17.66 40.30
C PRO A 25 0.89 -17.99 40.86
N ARG A 26 1.94 -17.71 40.10
CA ARG A 26 3.34 -17.77 40.56
C ARG A 26 3.71 -16.49 41.31
N ALA A 27 4.34 -16.66 42.43
CA ALA A 27 4.86 -15.65 43.31
C ALA A 27 5.98 -14.82 42.67
N SER A 28 5.98 -13.52 42.93
CA SER A 28 6.97 -12.52 42.60
C SER A 28 8.27 -12.73 43.41
N ALA A 29 9.42 -12.71 42.75
CA ALA A 29 10.73 -12.58 43.38
C ALA A 29 11.25 -11.14 43.22
N PRO A 30 12.10 -10.60 44.12
CA PRO A 30 12.38 -9.18 44.23
C PRO A 30 13.41 -8.69 43.21
N GLU A 31 13.16 -7.46 42.71
CA GLU A 31 14.08 -6.67 41.90
C GLU A 31 15.37 -6.32 42.70
N THR A 32 16.50 -6.68 42.13
CA THR A 32 17.77 -6.04 42.45
C THR A 32 18.21 -5.17 41.29
N ALA A 33 18.34 -3.87 41.54
CA ALA A 33 18.86 -2.90 40.59
C ALA A 33 20.34 -3.17 40.27
N PRO A 34 20.77 -3.07 39.00
CA PRO A 34 22.19 -3.01 38.70
C PRO A 34 22.67 -1.56 38.55
N THR A 35 23.74 -1.29 39.26
CA THR A 35 24.60 -0.12 39.27
C THR A 35 25.12 0.24 37.88
N SER A 36 25.22 1.56 37.63
CA SER A 36 25.84 2.22 36.47
C SER A 36 27.25 1.68 36.20
N SER A 37 27.48 1.16 35.00
CA SER A 37 28.85 1.00 34.48
C SER A 37 28.88 1.57 33.04
N GLU A 38 29.79 2.50 32.87
CA GLU A 38 30.23 3.11 31.62
C GLU A 38 30.45 2.06 30.53
N ARG A 39 29.75 2.20 29.41
CA ARG A 39 29.98 1.35 28.23
C ARG A 39 30.95 2.03 27.29
N HIS A 40 32.20 1.58 27.35
CA HIS A 40 33.16 1.77 26.27
C HIS A 40 32.62 1.15 24.97
N HIS A 41 32.73 1.89 23.88
CA HIS A 41 32.58 1.40 22.52
C HIS A 41 33.67 0.36 22.22
N GLY A 42 33.38 -0.91 22.43
CA GLY A 42 34.24 -2.03 22.08
C GLY A 42 33.69 -2.70 20.82
N SER A 43 34.46 -2.65 19.76
CA SER A 43 34.25 -3.47 18.57
C SER A 43 34.28 -4.95 18.97
N ARG A 44 33.12 -5.64 18.88
CA ARG A 44 33.04 -7.09 19.02
C ARG A 44 33.62 -7.74 17.77
N VAL A 45 34.82 -8.29 17.89
CA VAL A 45 35.42 -9.16 16.87
C VAL A 45 34.75 -10.53 16.93
N SER A 46 34.16 -10.95 15.82
CA SER A 46 33.62 -12.30 15.61
C SER A 46 34.76 -13.31 15.44
N PRO A 47 34.60 -14.65 15.76
CA PRO A 47 35.67 -15.62 15.70
C PRO A 47 36.33 -15.85 14.33
N ASN A 48 35.84 -15.23 13.26
CA ASN A 48 36.35 -15.36 11.90
C ASN A 48 36.98 -14.07 11.34
N GLY A 49 37.51 -13.19 12.16
CA GLY A 49 38.47 -12.14 11.72
C GLY A 49 37.93 -11.04 10.75
N ALA A 50 36.72 -11.12 10.22
CA ALA A 50 36.16 -10.07 9.41
C ALA A 50 35.39 -9.09 10.32
N ALA A 51 35.78 -7.81 10.33
CA ALA A 51 35.06 -6.76 11.03
C ALA A 51 33.65 -6.66 10.45
N SER A 52 32.62 -7.02 11.24
CA SER A 52 31.22 -6.84 10.84
C SER A 52 30.86 -5.35 10.92
N VAL A 53 30.30 -4.78 9.86
CA VAL A 53 29.76 -3.43 9.87
C VAL A 53 28.39 -3.47 10.54
N SER A 54 28.15 -2.60 11.54
CA SER A 54 26.84 -2.45 12.19
C SER A 54 26.18 -1.18 11.71
N LEU A 55 24.87 -1.22 11.45
CA LEU A 55 24.05 -0.08 11.06
C LEU A 55 22.80 -0.04 11.97
N SER A 56 22.62 1.06 12.70
CA SER A 56 21.42 1.29 13.51
C SER A 56 20.37 2.08 12.73
N VAL A 57 19.15 1.56 12.71
CA VAL A 57 18.03 2.11 11.91
C VAL A 57 16.80 2.31 12.78
N ALA A 58 16.22 3.52 12.78
CA ALA A 58 14.89 3.78 13.35
C ALA A 58 13.82 3.56 12.28
N VAL A 59 12.89 2.65 12.54
CA VAL A 59 11.77 2.32 11.65
C VAL A 59 10.52 2.97 12.22
N PHE A 60 10.06 4.05 11.58
CA PHE A 60 8.86 4.80 11.98
C PHE A 60 7.59 4.22 11.35
N ASP A 61 6.42 4.58 11.88
CA ASP A 61 5.10 4.09 11.41
C ASP A 61 5.10 2.57 11.23
N SER A 62 5.63 1.86 12.22
CA SER A 62 5.88 0.44 12.11
C SER A 62 4.70 -0.37 12.61
N HIS A 63 4.22 -1.26 11.76
CA HIS A 63 3.15 -2.20 12.03
C HIS A 63 3.66 -3.65 11.97
N LYS A 64 2.89 -4.58 12.54
CA LYS A 64 3.28 -5.99 12.54
C LYS A 64 3.42 -6.58 11.14
N TYR A 65 2.57 -6.14 10.20
CA TYR A 65 2.57 -6.65 8.83
C TYR A 65 3.85 -6.31 8.06
N ASP A 66 4.57 -5.24 8.41
CA ASP A 66 5.82 -4.83 7.74
C ASP A 66 7.08 -5.13 8.58
N SER A 67 6.99 -5.11 9.92
CA SER A 67 8.12 -5.36 10.79
C SER A 67 8.66 -6.79 10.68
N ASP A 68 7.77 -7.79 10.55
CA ASP A 68 8.19 -9.19 10.46
C ASP A 68 8.91 -9.50 9.12
N PRO A 69 8.42 -9.09 7.93
CA PRO A 69 9.19 -9.18 6.69
C PRO A 69 10.55 -8.47 6.74
N LEU A 70 10.64 -7.28 7.36
CA LEU A 70 11.90 -6.56 7.49
C LEU A 70 12.92 -7.33 8.35
N LYS A 71 12.50 -7.89 9.49
CA LYS A 71 13.36 -8.74 10.34
C LYS A 71 13.86 -9.97 9.58
N GLU A 72 12.96 -10.63 8.85
CA GLU A 72 13.30 -11.80 8.04
C GLU A 72 14.29 -11.44 6.91
N ALA A 73 14.08 -10.33 6.22
CA ALA A 73 14.98 -9.86 5.17
C ALA A 73 16.36 -9.50 5.72
N CYS A 74 16.45 -8.85 6.90
CA CYS A 74 17.73 -8.58 7.58
C CYS A 74 18.45 -9.87 7.97
N ALA A 75 17.74 -10.86 8.52
CA ALA A 75 18.31 -12.15 8.90
C ALA A 75 18.87 -12.90 7.67
N LYS A 76 18.10 -12.97 6.57
CA LYS A 76 18.55 -13.56 5.29
C LYS A 76 19.77 -12.84 4.71
N ALA A 77 19.76 -11.51 4.72
CA ALA A 77 20.86 -10.70 4.22
C ALA A 77 22.15 -10.88 5.02
N ARG A 78 22.05 -11.10 6.34
CA ARG A 78 23.20 -11.41 7.21
C ARG A 78 23.79 -12.79 6.94
N GLN A 79 22.94 -13.79 6.67
CA GLN A 79 23.37 -15.17 6.38
C GLN A 79 24.01 -15.30 5.00
N ASN A 80 23.61 -14.47 4.04
CA ASN A 80 24.06 -14.51 2.66
C ASN A 80 24.70 -13.17 2.25
N PRO A 81 25.88 -12.81 2.80
CA PRO A 81 26.59 -11.62 2.35
C PRO A 81 27.09 -11.82 0.92
N PRO A 82 27.21 -10.74 0.11
CA PRO A 82 27.89 -10.82 -1.17
C PRO A 82 29.33 -11.28 -0.98
N PRO A 83 29.91 -12.03 -1.95
CA PRO A 83 31.24 -12.64 -1.82
C PRO A 83 32.36 -11.64 -1.48
N ASP A 84 32.23 -10.41 -2.01
CA ASP A 84 33.28 -9.38 -1.91
C ASP A 84 33.02 -8.32 -0.84
N LYS A 85 32.04 -8.53 0.05
CA LYS A 85 31.63 -7.53 1.04
C LYS A 85 31.52 -8.11 2.43
N PRO A 86 31.89 -7.33 3.47
CA PRO A 86 31.76 -7.78 4.84
C PRO A 86 30.29 -8.00 5.20
N PRO A 87 29.98 -8.93 6.11
CA PRO A 87 28.62 -9.10 6.62
C PRO A 87 28.18 -7.82 7.34
N VAL A 88 26.99 -7.33 6.99
CA VAL A 88 26.36 -6.15 7.61
C VAL A 88 25.34 -6.63 8.64
N SER A 89 25.47 -6.14 9.89
CA SER A 89 24.45 -6.29 10.94
C SER A 89 23.57 -5.06 10.96
N ILE A 90 22.29 -5.21 10.63
CA ILE A 90 21.29 -4.12 10.68
C ILE A 90 20.49 -4.28 11.97
N GLU A 91 20.57 -3.28 12.85
CA GLU A 91 19.83 -3.21 14.09
C GLU A 91 18.61 -2.32 13.89
N LEU A 92 17.40 -2.93 13.87
CA LEU A 92 16.15 -2.24 13.65
C LEU A 92 15.50 -1.86 14.98
N ARG A 93 15.21 -0.58 15.17
CA ARG A 93 14.43 -0.06 16.28
C ARG A 93 13.06 0.36 15.73
N PHE A 94 12.03 -0.41 16.04
CA PHE A 94 10.67 -0.18 15.58
C PHE A 94 9.95 0.84 16.46
N LEU A 95 9.30 1.81 15.83
CA LEU A 95 8.55 2.90 16.44
C LEU A 95 7.16 2.92 15.80
N GLU A 96 6.10 2.87 16.62
CA GLU A 96 4.71 2.93 16.14
C GLU A 96 4.31 4.35 15.70
N SER A 97 5.02 5.37 16.22
CA SER A 97 4.78 6.77 15.85
C SER A 97 5.28 7.07 14.43
N ASN A 98 4.56 7.94 13.73
CA ASN A 98 5.01 8.53 12.48
C ASN A 98 6.22 9.44 12.72
N LEU A 99 7.05 9.62 11.68
CA LEU A 99 8.13 10.59 11.65
C LEU A 99 7.58 11.97 11.28
N ASP A 100 7.72 12.90 12.19
CA ASP A 100 7.41 14.32 12.02
C ASP A 100 8.36 15.21 12.85
N VAL A 101 8.07 16.51 12.94
CA VAL A 101 8.89 17.46 13.71
C VAL A 101 8.94 17.18 15.22
N HIS A 102 7.94 16.47 15.77
CA HIS A 102 7.85 16.16 17.20
C HIS A 102 8.52 14.83 17.55
N THR A 103 8.62 13.92 16.58
CA THR A 103 9.11 12.54 16.77
C THR A 103 10.51 12.32 16.20
N ALA A 104 11.05 13.25 15.41
CA ALA A 104 12.37 13.13 14.78
C ALA A 104 13.51 12.82 15.79
N ALA A 105 13.44 13.37 17.01
CA ALA A 105 14.41 13.12 18.08
C ALA A 105 14.50 11.62 18.48
N LEU A 106 13.46 10.82 18.19
CA LEU A 106 13.47 9.37 18.42
C LEU A 106 14.49 8.64 17.53
N ALA A 107 14.99 9.28 16.46
CA ALA A 107 16.06 8.72 15.63
C ALA A 107 17.46 8.82 16.27
N LYS A 108 17.60 9.42 17.47
CA LYS A 108 18.90 9.56 18.16
C LYS A 108 19.64 8.22 18.25
N GLY A 109 20.91 8.24 17.82
CA GLY A 109 21.78 7.07 17.81
C GLY A 109 21.57 6.13 16.62
N CYS A 110 20.75 6.52 15.64
CA CYS A 110 20.60 5.80 14.38
C CYS A 110 21.30 6.53 13.24
N GLU A 111 21.85 5.78 12.29
CA GLU A 111 22.52 6.29 11.10
C GLU A 111 21.56 6.38 9.91
N ALA A 112 20.43 5.67 9.98
CA ALA A 112 19.35 5.72 8.98
C ALA A 112 17.99 5.74 9.65
N VAL A 113 17.01 6.29 8.93
CA VAL A 113 15.57 6.14 9.24
C VAL A 113 14.91 5.35 8.12
N CYS A 114 13.97 4.47 8.49
CA CYS A 114 13.11 3.76 7.56
C CYS A 114 11.68 4.26 7.75
N VAL A 115 11.07 4.76 6.67
CA VAL A 115 9.83 5.53 6.71
C VAL A 115 8.77 4.98 5.73
N PHE A 116 7.50 5.34 5.96
CA PHE A 116 6.38 4.95 5.11
C PHE A 116 5.64 6.20 4.57
N VAL A 117 4.51 5.99 3.91
CA VAL A 117 3.79 7.04 3.16
C VAL A 117 3.23 8.16 4.04
N ASN A 118 2.93 7.87 5.31
CA ASN A 118 2.35 8.83 6.24
C ASN A 118 3.39 9.65 7.03
N ASP A 119 4.67 9.29 6.94
CA ASP A 119 5.75 10.03 7.57
C ASP A 119 5.95 11.37 6.86
N LYS A 120 6.19 12.47 7.60
CA LYS A 120 6.36 13.82 7.05
C LYS A 120 7.82 14.23 7.11
N ILE A 121 8.54 14.06 6.01
CA ILE A 121 9.97 14.34 5.94
C ILE A 121 10.20 15.75 5.34
N SER A 122 9.79 16.77 6.10
CA SER A 122 9.99 18.17 5.78
C SER A 122 11.44 18.60 5.96
N GLU A 123 11.80 19.80 5.50
CA GLU A 123 13.12 20.39 5.75
C GLU A 123 13.47 20.42 7.24
N GLN A 124 12.54 20.78 8.13
CA GLN A 124 12.77 20.81 9.57
C GLN A 124 13.10 19.42 10.12
N VAL A 125 12.37 18.38 9.71
CA VAL A 125 12.67 17.00 10.09
C VAL A 125 14.05 16.59 9.60
N LEU A 126 14.40 16.91 8.35
CA LEU A 126 15.71 16.60 7.79
C LEU A 126 16.86 17.31 8.51
N GLN A 127 16.67 18.57 8.95
CA GLN A 127 17.65 19.31 9.75
C GLN A 127 17.88 18.64 11.09
N GLU A 128 16.81 18.21 11.78
CA GLU A 128 16.93 17.46 13.05
C GLU A 128 17.63 16.11 12.83
N LEU A 129 17.20 15.33 11.84
CA LEU A 129 17.83 14.05 11.49
C LEU A 129 19.33 14.21 11.19
N LYS A 130 19.70 15.28 10.46
CA LYS A 130 21.12 15.62 10.18
C LYS A 130 21.89 15.90 11.46
N SER A 131 21.31 16.66 12.39
CA SER A 131 21.93 16.98 13.69
C SER A 131 22.20 15.72 14.53
N LEU A 132 21.35 14.70 14.39
CA LEU A 132 21.46 13.41 15.06
C LEU A 132 22.42 12.43 14.38
N GLY A 133 22.99 12.79 13.22
CA GLY A 133 23.94 11.95 12.47
C GLY A 133 23.29 11.00 11.48
N VAL A 134 21.99 11.14 11.18
CA VAL A 134 21.31 10.34 10.16
C VAL A 134 21.83 10.72 8.78
N ARG A 135 22.13 9.69 7.97
CA ARG A 135 22.71 9.80 6.62
C ARG A 135 21.76 9.33 5.52
N LEU A 136 20.75 8.52 5.85
CA LEU A 136 19.83 7.91 4.90
C LEU A 136 18.39 7.96 5.40
N VAL A 137 17.49 8.39 4.52
CA VAL A 137 16.05 8.15 4.61
C VAL A 137 15.71 7.01 3.63
N ALA A 138 15.37 5.85 4.16
CA ALA A 138 14.97 4.68 3.38
C ALA A 138 13.45 4.55 3.36
N LEU A 139 12.82 4.88 2.24
CA LEU A 139 11.38 4.67 2.04
C LEU A 139 11.12 3.19 1.77
N ARG A 140 10.26 2.56 2.60
CA ARG A 140 9.76 1.20 2.36
C ARG A 140 8.49 1.20 1.49
N CYS A 141 8.44 2.11 0.50
CA CYS A 141 7.35 2.27 -0.45
C CYS A 141 7.89 2.84 -1.78
N ALA A 142 7.03 2.89 -2.81
CA ALA A 142 7.39 3.47 -4.10
C ALA A 142 7.15 4.99 -4.15
N GLY A 143 6.12 5.48 -3.46
CA GLY A 143 5.80 6.91 -3.35
C GLY A 143 6.84 7.65 -2.52
N TYR A 144 7.08 8.92 -2.85
CA TYR A 144 8.05 9.77 -2.16
C TYR A 144 7.59 11.24 -2.03
N ASN A 145 6.31 11.50 -2.25
CA ASN A 145 5.75 12.85 -2.21
C ASN A 145 5.84 13.48 -0.79
N ASN A 146 6.01 12.65 0.22
CA ASN A 146 6.16 13.02 1.62
C ASN A 146 7.59 13.43 2.02
N VAL A 147 8.55 13.52 1.05
CA VAL A 147 9.95 13.87 1.31
C VAL A 147 10.34 15.14 0.57
N ASP A 148 10.90 16.13 1.28
CA ASP A 148 11.57 17.28 0.67
C ASP A 148 12.95 16.86 0.11
N LEU A 149 12.96 16.41 -1.15
CA LEU A 149 14.16 15.96 -1.84
C LEU A 149 15.20 17.08 -2.02
N GLN A 150 14.75 18.33 -2.16
CA GLN A 150 15.67 19.47 -2.32
C GLN A 150 16.40 19.78 -1.02
N ALA A 151 15.68 19.74 0.11
CA ALA A 151 16.29 19.87 1.43
C ALA A 151 17.22 18.70 1.73
N ALA A 152 16.81 17.46 1.45
CA ALA A 152 17.65 16.28 1.63
C ALA A 152 18.98 16.42 0.90
N LYS A 153 18.95 16.85 -0.38
CA LYS A 153 20.14 17.11 -1.19
C LYS A 153 21.04 18.18 -0.59
N ARG A 154 20.45 19.33 -0.16
CA ARG A 154 21.24 20.42 0.47
C ARG A 154 21.92 19.99 1.77
N LEU A 155 21.25 19.13 2.54
CA LEU A 155 21.75 18.65 3.83
C LEU A 155 22.68 17.44 3.68
N GLY A 156 22.85 16.88 2.48
CA GLY A 156 23.65 15.69 2.26
C GLY A 156 23.06 14.47 2.98
N ILE A 157 21.74 14.30 2.96
CA ILE A 157 21.04 13.11 3.42
C ILE A 157 20.59 12.34 2.18
N ALA A 158 21.03 11.11 2.04
CA ALA A 158 20.61 10.24 0.95
C ALA A 158 19.14 9.84 1.13
N VAL A 159 18.42 9.71 0.03
CA VAL A 159 17.04 9.24 0.02
C VAL A 159 16.93 8.08 -0.96
N ALA A 160 16.51 6.92 -0.47
CA ALA A 160 16.28 5.72 -1.29
C ALA A 160 14.84 5.25 -1.13
N ARG A 161 14.27 4.68 -2.19
CA ARG A 161 12.92 4.11 -2.19
C ARG A 161 12.91 2.68 -2.71
N VAL A 162 11.75 2.04 -2.67
CA VAL A 162 11.48 0.81 -3.41
C VAL A 162 10.77 1.18 -4.71
N PRO A 163 11.47 1.21 -5.85
CA PRO A 163 10.88 1.69 -7.11
C PRO A 163 9.76 0.78 -7.61
N GLU A 164 9.85 -0.50 -7.28
CA GLU A 164 8.92 -1.53 -7.72
C GLU A 164 8.87 -2.67 -6.70
N TYR A 165 7.68 -3.22 -6.46
CA TYR A 165 7.52 -4.37 -5.58
C TYR A 165 6.61 -5.45 -6.20
N SER A 166 5.30 -5.26 -6.36
CA SER A 166 4.39 -6.26 -6.95
C SER A 166 3.32 -5.59 -7.81
N PRO A 167 3.53 -5.47 -9.12
CA PRO A 167 2.50 -4.97 -10.03
C PRO A 167 1.21 -5.79 -9.97
N HIS A 168 1.33 -7.10 -9.69
CA HIS A 168 0.20 -8.01 -9.56
C HIS A 168 -0.70 -7.64 -8.39
N ALA A 169 -0.13 -7.35 -7.20
CA ALA A 169 -0.91 -7.00 -6.02
C ALA A 169 -1.90 -5.86 -6.31
N ILE A 170 -1.42 -4.76 -6.91
CA ILE A 170 -2.25 -3.59 -7.21
C ILE A 170 -3.25 -3.88 -8.33
N ALA A 171 -2.83 -4.56 -9.39
CA ALA A 171 -3.70 -4.89 -10.51
C ALA A 171 -4.84 -5.85 -10.09
N GLU A 172 -4.51 -6.88 -9.31
CA GLU A 172 -5.49 -7.83 -8.76
C GLU A 172 -6.46 -7.15 -7.80
N HIS A 173 -5.97 -6.19 -6.98
CA HIS A 173 -6.84 -5.41 -6.10
C HIS A 173 -7.82 -4.53 -6.88
N ALA A 174 -7.37 -3.89 -7.97
CA ALA A 174 -8.26 -3.13 -8.86
C ALA A 174 -9.37 -4.02 -9.44
N VAL A 175 -9.04 -5.24 -9.86
CA VAL A 175 -10.01 -6.24 -10.33
C VAL A 175 -10.93 -6.69 -9.20
N ALA A 176 -10.41 -6.89 -7.99
CA ALA A 176 -11.21 -7.28 -6.82
C ALA A 176 -12.25 -6.21 -6.48
N LEU A 177 -11.87 -4.92 -6.48
CA LEU A 177 -12.79 -3.79 -6.30
C LEU A 177 -13.88 -3.79 -7.39
N LEU A 178 -13.49 -3.95 -8.66
CA LEU A 178 -14.43 -4.02 -9.79
C LEU A 178 -15.43 -5.16 -9.61
N LEU A 179 -14.97 -6.37 -9.32
CA LEU A 179 -15.84 -7.55 -9.15
C LEU A 179 -16.74 -7.41 -7.92
N ALA A 180 -16.22 -6.90 -6.80
CA ALA A 180 -16.99 -6.69 -5.57
C ALA A 180 -18.11 -5.67 -5.78
N LEU A 181 -17.84 -4.58 -6.49
CA LEU A 181 -18.84 -3.57 -6.88
C LEU A 181 -19.87 -4.13 -7.85
N ASN A 182 -19.42 -4.70 -8.95
CA ASN A 182 -20.31 -5.23 -10.01
C ASN A 182 -21.26 -6.29 -9.44
N ARG A 183 -20.74 -7.27 -8.71
CA ARG A 183 -21.53 -8.37 -8.16
C ARG A 183 -22.14 -8.05 -6.79
N LYS A 184 -22.00 -6.80 -6.31
CA LYS A 184 -22.56 -6.31 -5.03
C LYS A 184 -22.17 -7.20 -3.82
N LEU A 185 -20.94 -7.76 -3.82
CA LEU A 185 -20.54 -8.82 -2.89
C LEU A 185 -20.63 -8.39 -1.43
N VAL A 186 -20.18 -7.17 -1.09
CA VAL A 186 -20.24 -6.64 0.28
C VAL A 186 -21.69 -6.58 0.77
N ARG A 187 -22.59 -6.03 -0.02
CA ARG A 187 -24.01 -5.91 0.33
C ARG A 187 -24.71 -7.27 0.39
N ALA A 188 -24.41 -8.17 -0.55
CA ALA A 188 -24.97 -9.52 -0.58
C ALA A 188 -24.55 -10.32 0.67
N THR A 189 -23.28 -10.26 1.04
CA THR A 189 -22.75 -10.95 2.22
C THR A 189 -23.39 -10.43 3.50
N GLN A 190 -23.52 -9.09 3.63
CA GLN A 190 -24.19 -8.50 4.81
C GLN A 190 -25.64 -8.95 4.92
N ARG A 191 -26.41 -8.89 3.83
CA ARG A 191 -27.80 -9.36 3.83
C ARG A 191 -27.95 -10.81 4.27
N VAL A 192 -27.09 -11.70 3.77
CA VAL A 192 -27.13 -13.13 4.15
C VAL A 192 -26.86 -13.31 5.63
N ARG A 193 -25.92 -12.54 6.23
CA ARG A 193 -25.66 -12.55 7.67
C ARG A 193 -26.86 -12.07 8.48
N ASP A 194 -27.65 -11.14 7.94
CA ASP A 194 -28.87 -10.62 8.54
C ASP A 194 -30.10 -11.53 8.29
N GLY A 195 -29.91 -12.71 7.66
CA GLY A 195 -30.99 -13.65 7.31
C GLY A 195 -31.84 -13.19 6.12
N ASN A 196 -31.42 -12.16 5.36
CA ASN A 196 -32.13 -11.68 4.19
C ASN A 196 -31.52 -12.28 2.90
N PHE A 197 -32.25 -13.22 2.29
CA PHE A 197 -31.82 -13.94 1.08
C PHE A 197 -32.46 -13.40 -0.21
N LEU A 198 -33.08 -12.23 -0.19
CA LEU A 198 -33.67 -11.60 -1.36
C LEU A 198 -32.59 -11.15 -2.37
N LEU A 199 -32.86 -11.30 -3.67
CA LEU A 199 -31.94 -10.97 -4.76
C LEU A 199 -32.15 -9.55 -5.31
N GLU A 200 -33.25 -8.88 -4.97
CA GLU A 200 -33.60 -7.55 -5.45
C GLU A 200 -32.49 -6.54 -5.15
N GLY A 201 -32.09 -5.81 -6.21
CA GLY A 201 -31.02 -4.80 -6.14
C GLY A 201 -29.61 -5.40 -6.07
N LEU A 202 -29.42 -6.71 -6.34
CA LEU A 202 -28.11 -7.37 -6.45
C LEU A 202 -27.71 -7.67 -7.90
N VAL A 203 -28.48 -7.23 -8.88
CA VAL A 203 -28.19 -7.46 -10.31
C VAL A 203 -26.87 -6.76 -10.66
N GLY A 204 -25.94 -7.53 -11.24
CA GLY A 204 -24.71 -7.08 -11.86
C GLY A 204 -24.74 -7.23 -13.37
N PHE A 205 -23.58 -7.13 -14.01
CA PHE A 205 -23.39 -7.34 -15.45
C PHE A 205 -22.21 -8.26 -15.73
N ASP A 206 -22.19 -8.87 -16.91
CA ASP A 206 -21.03 -9.68 -17.34
C ASP A 206 -19.91 -8.76 -17.84
N LEU A 207 -18.68 -9.09 -17.48
CA LEU A 207 -17.50 -8.36 -17.97
C LEU A 207 -17.17 -8.73 -19.41
N PHE A 208 -17.55 -9.94 -19.83
CA PHE A 208 -17.34 -10.41 -21.20
C PHE A 208 -17.97 -9.45 -22.21
N GLY A 209 -17.18 -9.02 -23.20
CA GLY A 209 -17.59 -8.10 -24.23
C GLY A 209 -17.70 -6.62 -23.81
N LYS A 210 -17.42 -6.29 -22.55
CA LYS A 210 -17.36 -4.88 -22.09
C LYS A 210 -16.08 -4.22 -22.57
N THR A 211 -16.12 -2.91 -22.75
CA THR A 211 -14.96 -2.09 -23.06
C THR A 211 -14.33 -1.58 -21.78
N VAL A 212 -13.05 -1.85 -21.59
CA VAL A 212 -12.24 -1.41 -20.45
C VAL A 212 -11.20 -0.40 -20.92
N GLY A 213 -11.25 0.80 -20.39
CA GLY A 213 -10.27 1.86 -20.58
C GLY A 213 -9.17 1.77 -19.50
N VAL A 214 -7.95 1.55 -19.95
CA VAL A 214 -6.75 1.51 -19.10
C VAL A 214 -5.98 2.80 -19.25
N VAL A 215 -5.97 3.64 -18.22
CA VAL A 215 -5.24 4.91 -18.23
C VAL A 215 -3.89 4.70 -17.55
N GLY A 216 -2.83 4.71 -18.36
CA GLY A 216 -1.48 4.29 -17.96
C GLY A 216 -1.24 2.79 -18.19
N THR A 217 -0.27 2.48 -19.07
CA THR A 217 0.11 1.11 -19.46
C THR A 217 1.51 0.72 -18.96
N GLY A 218 1.94 1.33 -17.86
CA GLY A 218 3.10 0.89 -17.09
C GLY A 218 2.92 -0.54 -16.55
N LYS A 219 3.81 -1.00 -15.70
CA LYS A 219 3.80 -2.40 -15.20
C LYS A 219 2.48 -2.82 -14.59
N ILE A 220 1.84 -1.95 -13.78
CA ILE A 220 0.55 -2.22 -13.13
C ILE A 220 -0.58 -2.24 -14.16
N GLY A 221 -0.72 -1.19 -14.98
CA GLY A 221 -1.77 -1.13 -16.00
C GLY A 221 -1.66 -2.23 -17.05
N ALA A 222 -0.44 -2.62 -17.45
CA ALA A 222 -0.23 -3.77 -18.32
C ALA A 222 -0.68 -5.09 -17.68
N THR A 223 -0.42 -5.28 -16.38
CA THR A 223 -0.90 -6.47 -15.65
C THR A 223 -2.42 -6.46 -15.53
N PHE A 224 -3.02 -5.31 -15.19
CA PHE A 224 -4.48 -5.16 -15.16
C PHE A 224 -5.10 -5.45 -16.53
N ALA A 225 -4.54 -4.92 -17.62
CA ALA A 225 -5.00 -5.18 -18.99
C ALA A 225 -4.98 -6.68 -19.32
N ARG A 226 -3.92 -7.42 -18.94
CA ARG A 226 -3.86 -8.89 -19.14
C ARG A 226 -4.96 -9.63 -18.40
N ILE A 227 -5.25 -9.23 -17.17
CA ILE A 227 -6.33 -9.84 -16.38
C ILE A 227 -7.68 -9.56 -17.06
N MET A 228 -7.93 -8.31 -17.47
CA MET A 228 -9.18 -7.94 -18.13
C MET A 228 -9.35 -8.57 -19.53
N HIS A 229 -8.24 -8.78 -20.24
CA HIS A 229 -8.25 -9.59 -21.47
C HIS A 229 -8.74 -11.01 -21.20
N GLY A 230 -8.27 -11.62 -20.08
CA GLY A 230 -8.72 -12.95 -19.66
C GLY A 230 -10.24 -13.04 -19.37
N PHE A 231 -10.89 -11.93 -19.02
CA PHE A 231 -12.36 -11.83 -18.90
C PHE A 231 -13.07 -11.66 -20.25
N GLY A 232 -12.35 -11.55 -21.37
CA GLY A 232 -12.92 -11.33 -22.70
C GLY A 232 -13.39 -9.90 -22.93
N CYS A 233 -12.78 -8.92 -22.26
CA CYS A 233 -13.07 -7.50 -22.46
C CYS A 233 -12.36 -6.97 -23.72
N ARG A 234 -12.98 -5.99 -24.40
CA ARG A 234 -12.28 -5.12 -25.33
C ARG A 234 -11.44 -4.12 -24.55
N LEU A 235 -10.19 -3.93 -24.94
CA LEU A 235 -9.25 -3.07 -24.24
C LEU A 235 -8.93 -1.81 -25.03
N LEU A 236 -9.14 -0.65 -24.40
CA LEU A 236 -8.64 0.65 -24.85
C LEU A 236 -7.56 1.12 -23.88
N ALA A 237 -6.56 1.85 -24.36
CA ALA A 237 -5.53 2.44 -23.53
C ALA A 237 -5.25 3.89 -23.90
N SER A 238 -4.86 4.66 -22.89
CA SER A 238 -4.30 6.01 -23.05
C SER A 238 -3.04 6.12 -22.22
N ASP A 239 -1.91 6.38 -22.87
CA ASP A 239 -0.60 6.54 -22.24
C ASP A 239 0.29 7.39 -23.18
N PRO A 240 1.03 8.39 -22.68
CA PRO A 240 2.01 9.11 -23.49
C PRO A 240 3.08 8.19 -24.12
N VAL A 241 3.43 7.10 -23.42
CA VAL A 241 4.40 6.10 -23.88
C VAL A 241 3.68 4.80 -24.20
N ARG A 242 3.46 4.52 -25.49
CA ARG A 242 2.74 3.31 -25.92
C ARG A 242 3.58 2.06 -25.71
N ASN A 243 2.98 1.03 -25.14
CA ASN A 243 3.55 -0.30 -25.02
C ASN A 243 3.08 -1.17 -26.21
N GLU A 244 3.78 -1.07 -27.32
CA GLU A 244 3.42 -1.75 -28.57
C GLU A 244 3.43 -3.29 -28.44
N ALA A 245 4.29 -3.82 -27.57
CA ALA A 245 4.32 -5.26 -27.28
C ALA A 245 3.01 -5.70 -26.61
N LEU A 246 2.53 -4.94 -25.62
CA LEU A 246 1.26 -5.18 -24.95
C LEU A 246 0.08 -5.06 -25.91
N ALA A 247 0.09 -4.04 -26.77
CA ALA A 247 -0.95 -3.83 -27.77
C ALA A 247 -1.07 -5.04 -28.70
N LYS A 248 0.06 -5.54 -29.20
CA LYS A 248 0.11 -6.72 -30.05
C LYS A 248 -0.30 -8.01 -29.30
N GLU A 249 0.13 -8.16 -28.05
CA GLU A 249 -0.17 -9.32 -27.20
C GLU A 249 -1.67 -9.48 -26.96
N LEU A 250 -2.37 -8.37 -26.66
CA LEU A 250 -3.75 -8.38 -26.17
C LEU A 250 -4.79 -7.88 -27.18
N GLY A 251 -4.38 -7.38 -28.33
CA GLY A 251 -5.27 -6.64 -29.22
C GLY A 251 -5.77 -5.33 -28.60
N LEU A 252 -4.97 -4.73 -27.73
CA LEU A 252 -5.28 -3.48 -27.03
C LEU A 252 -5.12 -2.30 -28.00
N GLU A 253 -6.12 -1.42 -28.04
CA GLU A 253 -6.15 -0.27 -28.93
C GLU A 253 -5.77 1.01 -28.15
N TYR A 254 -4.70 1.72 -28.58
CA TYR A 254 -4.38 3.04 -28.05
C TYR A 254 -5.22 4.13 -28.70
N CYS A 255 -5.82 4.97 -27.88
CA CYS A 255 -6.59 6.13 -28.32
C CYS A 255 -6.34 7.33 -27.39
N ASP A 256 -6.83 8.51 -27.82
CA ASP A 256 -6.80 9.72 -27.01
C ASP A 256 -7.68 9.56 -25.76
N PHE A 257 -7.30 10.19 -24.66
CA PHE A 257 -7.98 10.07 -23.38
C PHE A 257 -9.48 10.37 -23.44
N PRO A 258 -9.94 11.44 -24.12
CA PRO A 258 -11.38 11.68 -24.28
C PRO A 258 -12.13 10.54 -24.99
N VAL A 259 -11.53 9.96 -26.03
CA VAL A 259 -12.12 8.84 -26.78
C VAL A 259 -12.20 7.58 -25.91
N LEU A 260 -11.17 7.34 -25.08
CA LEU A 260 -11.18 6.25 -24.12
C LEU A 260 -12.37 6.39 -23.16
N LEU A 261 -12.61 7.58 -22.60
CA LEU A 261 -13.72 7.84 -21.68
C LEU A 261 -15.07 7.59 -22.33
N GLU A 262 -15.28 8.09 -23.55
CA GLU A 262 -16.54 7.96 -24.31
C GLU A 262 -16.87 6.51 -24.67
N GLN A 263 -15.87 5.65 -24.85
CA GLN A 263 -16.07 4.28 -25.29
C GLN A 263 -16.00 3.22 -24.18
N SER A 264 -15.57 3.59 -22.97
CA SER A 264 -15.36 2.62 -21.90
C SER A 264 -16.59 2.43 -21.01
N ASP A 265 -16.88 1.18 -20.69
CA ASP A 265 -17.85 0.81 -19.66
C ASP A 265 -17.20 0.81 -18.26
N ILE A 266 -15.89 0.60 -18.24
CA ILE A 266 -15.05 0.58 -17.04
C ILE A 266 -13.78 1.37 -17.35
N VAL A 267 -13.39 2.28 -16.47
CA VAL A 267 -12.13 3.04 -16.56
C VAL A 267 -11.31 2.78 -15.32
N SER A 268 -10.04 2.39 -15.50
CA SER A 268 -9.11 2.13 -14.41
C SER A 268 -7.83 2.96 -14.56
N LEU A 269 -7.44 3.62 -13.46
CA LEU A 269 -6.32 4.57 -13.42
C LEU A 269 -5.07 3.89 -12.89
N HIS A 270 -3.98 3.91 -13.68
CA HIS A 270 -2.70 3.29 -13.36
C HIS A 270 -1.52 4.19 -13.72
N LEU A 271 -1.61 5.48 -13.38
CA LEU A 271 -0.61 6.50 -13.70
C LEU A 271 -0.13 7.20 -12.43
N PRO A 272 1.08 7.80 -12.44
CA PRO A 272 1.56 8.61 -11.32
C PRO A 272 0.78 9.91 -11.19
N LEU A 273 0.77 10.49 -10.00
CA LEU A 273 0.29 11.84 -9.76
C LEU A 273 1.41 12.83 -10.10
N THR A 274 1.15 13.65 -11.11
CA THR A 274 2.01 14.76 -11.56
C THR A 274 1.15 16.01 -11.69
N PRO A 275 1.73 17.21 -11.90
CA PRO A 275 0.93 18.41 -12.18
C PRO A 275 -0.04 18.23 -13.35
N GLU A 276 0.34 17.45 -14.39
CA GLU A 276 -0.47 17.21 -15.59
C GLU A 276 -1.57 16.19 -15.37
N SER A 277 -1.40 15.27 -14.41
CA SER A 277 -2.39 14.25 -14.07
C SER A 277 -3.25 14.62 -12.84
N TRP A 278 -2.94 15.72 -12.17
CA TRP A 278 -3.76 16.25 -11.08
C TRP A 278 -5.16 16.55 -11.59
N HIS A 279 -6.18 15.98 -10.92
CA HIS A 279 -7.58 16.08 -11.32
C HIS A 279 -7.82 15.71 -12.80
N LEU A 280 -7.11 14.70 -13.29
CA LEU A 280 -7.35 14.15 -14.64
C LEU A 280 -8.81 13.73 -14.81
N ILE A 281 -9.41 13.20 -13.74
CA ILE A 281 -10.82 12.90 -13.62
C ILE A 281 -11.49 14.06 -12.86
N ASN A 282 -12.09 14.97 -13.60
CA ASN A 282 -12.79 16.17 -13.13
C ASN A 282 -14.19 16.24 -13.77
N ALA A 283 -14.92 17.32 -13.55
CA ALA A 283 -16.28 17.48 -14.07
C ALA A 283 -16.36 17.33 -15.60
N ASP A 284 -15.39 17.87 -16.35
CA ASP A 284 -15.39 17.84 -17.82
C ASP A 284 -15.10 16.42 -18.33
N SER A 285 -14.08 15.75 -17.78
CA SER A 285 -13.73 14.39 -18.16
C SER A 285 -14.79 13.36 -17.74
N ILE A 286 -15.40 13.53 -16.58
CA ILE A 286 -16.55 12.72 -16.12
C ILE A 286 -17.75 12.90 -17.07
N GLY A 287 -17.99 14.11 -17.57
CA GLY A 287 -19.06 14.38 -18.53
C GLY A 287 -18.93 13.62 -19.85
N ARG A 288 -17.73 13.09 -20.15
CA ARG A 288 -17.46 12.24 -21.34
C ARG A 288 -17.64 10.76 -21.09
N LEU A 289 -17.72 10.32 -19.84
CA LEU A 289 -17.92 8.91 -19.53
C LEU A 289 -19.28 8.41 -20.05
N LYS A 290 -19.32 7.15 -20.44
CA LYS A 290 -20.62 6.49 -20.65
C LYS A 290 -21.45 6.60 -19.36
N ARG A 291 -22.71 6.95 -19.50
CA ARG A 291 -23.62 6.99 -18.35
C ARG A 291 -23.65 5.64 -17.64
N GLY A 292 -23.38 5.64 -16.35
CA GLY A 292 -23.30 4.42 -15.55
C GLY A 292 -21.97 3.69 -15.62
N ALA A 293 -20.93 4.29 -16.19
CA ALA A 293 -19.58 3.71 -16.21
C ALA A 293 -19.05 3.46 -14.79
N THR A 294 -18.19 2.47 -14.67
CA THR A 294 -17.47 2.16 -13.42
C THR A 294 -16.07 2.77 -13.46
N LEU A 295 -15.70 3.49 -12.40
CA LEU A 295 -14.39 4.10 -12.23
C LEU A 295 -13.59 3.37 -11.13
N ILE A 296 -12.34 3.00 -11.44
CA ILE A 296 -11.44 2.33 -10.48
C ILE A 296 -10.17 3.16 -10.32
N ASN A 297 -9.79 3.44 -9.08
CA ASN A 297 -8.54 4.14 -8.76
C ASN A 297 -7.78 3.42 -7.63
N THR A 298 -6.67 2.81 -7.99
CA THR A 298 -5.68 2.21 -7.07
C THR A 298 -4.30 2.89 -7.20
N GLY A 299 -4.28 4.09 -7.78
CA GLY A 299 -3.07 4.88 -8.02
C GLY A 299 -2.83 5.94 -6.96
N ARG A 300 -3.39 7.13 -7.16
CA ARG A 300 -3.31 8.27 -6.24
C ARG A 300 -4.66 8.98 -6.16
N GLY A 301 -5.04 9.42 -4.95
CA GLY A 301 -6.34 10.08 -4.73
C GLY A 301 -6.51 11.33 -5.58
N GLY A 302 -5.51 12.19 -5.65
CA GLY A 302 -5.54 13.44 -6.42
C GLY A 302 -5.65 13.28 -7.95
N LEU A 303 -5.73 12.06 -8.50
CA LEU A 303 -6.10 11.82 -9.91
C LEU A 303 -7.58 12.12 -10.15
N ILE A 304 -8.41 12.11 -9.11
CA ILE A 304 -9.86 12.32 -9.19
C ILE A 304 -10.22 13.53 -8.33
N GLU A 305 -10.90 14.50 -8.92
CA GLU A 305 -11.56 15.57 -8.19
C GLU A 305 -12.75 15.00 -7.44
N THR A 306 -12.65 14.94 -6.12
CA THR A 306 -13.64 14.27 -5.26
C THR A 306 -15.04 14.87 -5.39
N GLU A 307 -15.15 16.19 -5.49
CA GLU A 307 -16.45 16.89 -5.63
C GLU A 307 -17.14 16.55 -6.96
N ALA A 308 -16.37 16.50 -8.06
CA ALA A 308 -16.88 16.12 -9.36
C ALA A 308 -17.37 14.66 -9.38
N LEU A 309 -16.63 13.76 -8.73
CA LEU A 309 -17.04 12.36 -8.56
C LEU A 309 -18.34 12.24 -7.77
N ILE A 310 -18.47 12.95 -6.65
CA ILE A 310 -19.69 12.97 -5.82
C ILE A 310 -20.91 13.46 -6.65
N ALA A 311 -20.74 14.56 -7.38
CA ALA A 311 -21.80 15.09 -8.24
C ALA A 311 -22.23 14.08 -9.31
N ALA A 312 -21.27 13.37 -9.91
CA ALA A 312 -21.52 12.37 -10.94
C ALA A 312 -22.20 11.10 -10.39
N LEU A 313 -21.83 10.66 -9.21
CA LEU A 313 -22.48 9.55 -8.51
C LEU A 313 -23.95 9.91 -8.17
N LYS A 314 -24.21 11.13 -7.70
CA LYS A 314 -25.56 11.63 -7.40
C LYS A 314 -26.46 11.68 -8.64
N SER A 315 -25.92 12.11 -9.78
CA SER A 315 -26.66 12.20 -11.05
C SER A 315 -26.78 10.87 -11.79
N GLY A 316 -26.03 9.82 -11.35
CA GLY A 316 -25.91 8.54 -12.05
C GLY A 316 -25.10 8.64 -13.35
N GLY A 317 -24.29 9.68 -13.52
CA GLY A 317 -23.28 9.78 -14.58
C GLY A 317 -22.22 8.69 -14.39
N VAL A 318 -21.66 8.59 -13.19
CA VAL A 318 -20.83 7.47 -12.75
C VAL A 318 -21.72 6.44 -12.06
N GLY A 319 -21.70 5.20 -12.52
CA GLY A 319 -22.53 4.10 -12.01
C GLY A 319 -21.96 3.47 -10.73
N ALA A 320 -20.64 3.39 -10.62
CA ALA A 320 -19.93 2.87 -9.44
C ALA A 320 -18.49 3.40 -9.38
N ALA A 321 -17.93 3.48 -8.18
CA ALA A 321 -16.54 3.85 -7.96
C ALA A 321 -15.85 2.88 -6.98
N GLY A 322 -14.70 2.32 -7.39
CA GLY A 322 -13.81 1.51 -6.56
C GLY A 322 -12.52 2.27 -6.29
N LEU A 323 -12.31 2.65 -5.05
CA LEU A 323 -11.25 3.56 -4.65
C LEU A 323 -10.39 2.90 -3.58
N ASP A 324 -9.12 2.64 -3.87
CA ASP A 324 -8.14 2.25 -2.82
C ASP A 324 -7.45 3.47 -2.22
N VAL A 325 -7.54 4.60 -2.91
CA VAL A 325 -6.93 5.88 -2.55
C VAL A 325 -7.96 6.99 -2.55
N TYR A 326 -7.72 8.01 -1.73
CA TYR A 326 -8.60 9.14 -1.58
C TYR A 326 -7.80 10.45 -1.64
N GLU A 327 -8.40 11.53 -2.16
CA GLU A 327 -7.71 12.80 -2.39
C GLU A 327 -7.15 13.41 -1.09
N GLU A 328 -7.94 13.37 -0.02
CA GLU A 328 -7.61 13.90 1.31
C GLU A 328 -7.34 12.75 2.32
N GLU A 329 -6.65 11.67 1.88
CA GLU A 329 -6.42 10.49 2.73
C GLU A 329 -5.45 10.75 3.88
N GLU A 330 -4.68 11.84 3.84
CA GLU A 330 -3.69 12.19 4.85
C GLU A 330 -4.33 12.40 6.22
N GLY A 331 -3.82 11.69 7.24
CA GLY A 331 -4.35 11.77 8.62
C GLY A 331 -5.66 11.01 8.84
N VAL A 332 -6.20 10.37 7.79
CA VAL A 332 -7.40 9.52 7.87
C VAL A 332 -7.06 8.06 7.63
N PHE A 333 -6.39 7.74 6.52
CA PHE A 333 -6.03 6.36 6.23
C PHE A 333 -4.89 5.89 7.15
N PHE A 334 -4.81 4.59 7.37
CA PHE A 334 -3.87 3.89 8.26
C PHE A 334 -4.04 4.20 9.76
N ALA A 335 -5.12 4.89 10.16
CA ALA A 335 -5.47 5.16 11.56
C ALA A 335 -6.82 4.53 11.93
N ASP A 336 -7.01 4.25 13.23
CA ASP A 336 -8.30 3.77 13.74
C ASP A 336 -9.16 4.95 14.19
N HIS A 337 -10.19 5.25 13.42
CA HIS A 337 -11.19 6.28 13.70
C HIS A 337 -12.54 5.68 14.13
N SER A 338 -12.63 4.37 14.42
CA SER A 338 -13.89 3.70 14.74
C SER A 338 -14.59 4.26 16.00
N GLY A 339 -13.82 4.87 16.90
CA GLY A 339 -14.31 5.50 18.13
C GLY A 339 -14.59 7.01 18.02
N THR A 340 -14.43 7.63 16.85
CA THR A 340 -14.54 9.08 16.64
C THR A 340 -15.49 9.42 15.51
N VAL A 341 -15.97 10.67 15.48
CA VAL A 341 -16.75 11.17 14.37
C VAL A 341 -15.81 11.50 13.21
N LEU A 342 -16.09 10.94 12.03
CA LEU A 342 -15.38 11.31 10.83
C LEU A 342 -15.75 12.74 10.42
N THR A 343 -14.79 13.66 10.44
CA THR A 343 -15.01 15.09 10.14
C THR A 343 -14.98 15.42 8.65
N ASP A 344 -14.43 14.53 7.83
CA ASP A 344 -14.43 14.67 6.38
C ASP A 344 -15.81 14.32 5.81
N GLU A 345 -16.59 15.35 5.48
CA GLU A 345 -17.95 15.19 4.96
C GLU A 345 -17.99 14.50 3.59
N LYS A 346 -16.98 14.72 2.74
CA LYS A 346 -16.91 14.11 1.40
C LYS A 346 -16.66 12.61 1.51
N LEU A 347 -15.70 12.21 2.35
CA LEU A 347 -15.40 10.81 2.62
C LEU A 347 -16.60 10.12 3.29
N ALA A 348 -17.19 10.76 4.32
CA ALA A 348 -18.38 10.23 5.00
C ALA A 348 -19.52 9.97 4.01
N TRP A 349 -19.75 10.90 3.06
CA TRP A 349 -20.76 10.73 2.03
C TRP A 349 -20.42 9.57 1.09
N LEU A 350 -19.16 9.46 0.62
CA LEU A 350 -18.73 8.37 -0.26
C LEU A 350 -18.90 7.00 0.40
N LEU A 351 -18.56 6.89 1.70
CA LEU A 351 -18.72 5.64 2.47
C LEU A 351 -20.18 5.20 2.61
N MET A 352 -21.13 6.14 2.57
CA MET A 352 -22.56 5.83 2.63
C MET A 352 -23.16 5.40 1.29
N CYS A 353 -22.44 5.58 0.18
CA CYS A 353 -22.94 5.26 -1.16
C CYS A 353 -22.91 3.75 -1.42
N PRO A 354 -24.05 3.12 -1.80
CA PRO A 354 -24.11 1.66 -2.02
C PRO A 354 -23.37 1.20 -3.28
N ASN A 355 -22.97 2.12 -4.15
CA ASN A 355 -22.23 1.92 -5.40
C ASN A 355 -20.80 2.46 -5.33
N VAL A 356 -20.31 2.74 -4.13
CA VAL A 356 -18.90 3.09 -3.87
C VAL A 356 -18.29 2.04 -2.95
N LEU A 357 -17.07 1.63 -3.24
CA LEU A 357 -16.27 0.76 -2.39
C LEU A 357 -14.91 1.42 -2.18
N ILE A 358 -14.60 1.70 -0.91
CA ILE A 358 -13.33 2.31 -0.52
C ILE A 358 -12.55 1.31 0.32
N THR A 359 -11.27 1.17 0.00
CA THR A 359 -10.27 0.49 0.82
C THR A 359 -9.18 1.48 1.19
N ALA A 360 -8.56 1.31 2.36
CA ALA A 360 -7.68 2.31 2.92
C ALA A 360 -6.23 2.11 2.44
N HIS A 361 -5.97 2.36 1.15
CA HIS A 361 -4.67 2.31 0.49
C HIS A 361 -3.95 0.96 0.73
N GLN A 362 -4.69 -0.14 0.59
CA GLN A 362 -4.23 -1.49 0.90
C GLN A 362 -3.91 -2.35 -0.34
N ALA A 363 -3.99 -1.82 -1.56
CA ALA A 363 -3.77 -2.58 -2.78
C ALA A 363 -2.39 -3.29 -2.83
N PHE A 364 -1.39 -2.74 -2.11
CA PHE A 364 -0.06 -3.33 -1.98
C PHE A 364 0.01 -4.50 -0.97
N LEU A 365 -0.98 -4.65 -0.08
CA LEU A 365 -0.89 -5.49 1.11
C LEU A 365 -1.03 -6.99 0.78
N THR A 366 -0.02 -7.54 0.11
CA THR A 366 0.15 -8.96 -0.15
C THR A 366 1.46 -9.46 0.43
N LYS A 367 1.54 -10.74 0.70
CA LYS A 367 2.73 -11.37 1.25
C LYS A 367 3.96 -11.15 0.35
N GLU A 368 3.77 -11.31 -0.95
CA GLU A 368 4.81 -11.16 -1.97
C GLU A 368 5.29 -9.70 -2.06
N ALA A 369 4.37 -8.74 -2.04
CA ALA A 369 4.71 -7.32 -2.05
C ALA A 369 5.48 -6.92 -0.80
N LEU A 370 5.02 -7.32 0.40
CA LEU A 370 5.69 -7.04 1.66
C LEU A 370 7.10 -7.64 1.72
N GLN A 371 7.27 -8.86 1.22
CA GLN A 371 8.60 -9.47 1.13
C GLN A 371 9.52 -8.69 0.19
N GLN A 372 9.03 -8.29 -0.99
CA GLN A 372 9.82 -7.54 -1.96
C GLN A 372 10.17 -6.15 -1.43
N LEU A 373 9.23 -5.46 -0.80
CA LEU A 373 9.47 -4.18 -0.12
C LEU A 373 10.60 -4.31 0.91
N ALA A 374 10.53 -5.33 1.77
CA ALA A 374 11.54 -5.58 2.79
C ALA A 374 12.92 -5.89 2.19
N VAL A 375 12.99 -6.75 1.17
CA VAL A 375 14.26 -7.13 0.52
C VAL A 375 14.95 -5.91 -0.10
N VAL A 376 14.20 -5.07 -0.83
CA VAL A 376 14.77 -3.87 -1.46
C VAL A 376 15.15 -2.83 -0.41
N THR A 377 14.34 -2.61 0.63
CA THR A 377 14.68 -1.71 1.74
C THR A 377 15.97 -2.14 2.43
N VAL A 378 16.12 -3.43 2.75
CA VAL A 378 17.35 -3.97 3.37
C VAL A 378 18.55 -3.83 2.44
N ARG A 379 18.37 -3.99 1.11
CA ARG A 379 19.42 -3.73 0.12
C ARG A 379 19.89 -2.26 0.18
N ASN A 380 18.96 -1.30 0.27
CA ASN A 380 19.29 0.13 0.39
C ASN A 380 20.06 0.43 1.69
N LEU A 381 19.62 -0.15 2.82
CA LEU A 381 20.31 -0.01 4.11
C LEU A 381 21.72 -0.59 4.07
N ARG A 382 21.91 -1.74 3.44
CA ARG A 382 23.23 -2.35 3.26
C ARG A 382 24.16 -1.51 2.39
N ALA A 383 23.64 -0.87 1.34
CA ALA A 383 24.42 0.03 0.51
C ALA A 383 25.00 1.19 1.33
N LEU A 384 24.19 1.78 2.25
CA LEU A 384 24.70 2.78 3.18
C LEU A 384 25.83 2.24 4.07
N ALA A 385 25.61 1.07 4.68
CA ALA A 385 26.59 0.45 5.60
C ALA A 385 27.92 0.14 4.90
N ASN A 386 27.90 -0.20 3.62
CA ASN A 386 29.08 -0.46 2.80
C ASN A 386 29.71 0.80 2.20
N GLY A 387 29.17 1.99 2.45
CA GLY A 387 29.64 3.24 1.81
C GLY A 387 29.31 3.33 0.32
N GLU A 388 28.32 2.58 -0.17
CA GLU A 388 27.93 2.45 -1.58
C GLU A 388 26.73 3.31 -1.94
N VAL A 389 26.44 4.34 -1.15
CA VAL A 389 25.38 5.30 -1.52
C VAL A 389 25.78 5.96 -2.84
N PRO A 390 25.02 5.76 -3.92
CA PRO A 390 25.43 6.21 -5.24
C PRO A 390 25.51 7.72 -5.27
N GLY A 391 26.71 8.22 -5.67
CA GLY A 391 26.80 9.51 -6.32
C GLY A 391 26.23 9.35 -7.72
N GLN A 392 25.47 10.26 -8.21
CA GLN A 392 24.97 10.60 -9.56
C GLN A 392 24.93 9.54 -10.70
N ALA A 393 25.43 8.33 -10.52
CA ALA A 393 25.61 7.32 -11.56
C ALA A 393 24.97 5.98 -11.23
N ASP A 394 23.79 5.98 -10.61
CA ASP A 394 23.02 4.74 -10.53
C ASP A 394 22.27 4.53 -11.84
N VAL A 395 22.62 3.44 -12.52
CA VAL A 395 22.18 3.11 -13.88
C VAL A 395 20.64 2.97 -13.98
N ASP A 396 19.96 2.76 -12.85
CA ASP A 396 18.50 2.66 -12.79
C ASP A 396 17.79 3.94 -12.32
N GLY A 397 18.51 5.00 -11.87
CA GLY A 397 17.99 6.36 -11.57
C GLY A 397 16.72 6.50 -10.72
N GLN A 398 16.04 5.39 -10.48
CA GLN A 398 14.71 5.35 -9.85
C GLN A 398 14.74 4.94 -8.37
N GLN A 399 15.78 4.29 -7.90
CA GLN A 399 15.88 3.78 -6.53
C GLN A 399 16.42 4.85 -5.57
N TRP A 400 17.40 5.63 -6.00
CA TRP A 400 18.00 6.72 -5.25
C TRP A 400 17.48 8.06 -5.76
N LEU A 401 16.80 8.80 -4.89
CA LEU A 401 16.15 10.07 -5.21
C LEU A 401 17.03 11.27 -4.87
N ALA A 402 17.91 11.13 -3.85
CA ALA A 402 18.95 12.06 -3.49
C ALA A 402 20.18 11.30 -3.00
N GLY A 403 21.38 11.74 -3.38
CA GLY A 403 22.66 11.21 -2.94
C GLY A 403 23.53 12.29 -2.29
N PHE A 404 24.65 11.88 -1.67
CA PHE A 404 25.65 12.79 -1.07
C PHE A 404 26.31 13.65 -2.12
#